data_5ee1c7fc6be876238ea663639610e3dd
#
_entry.id   5ee1c7fc6be876238ea663639610e3dd
#
_cell.length_a   1.000
_cell.length_b   1.000
_cell.length_c   1.000
_cell.angle_alpha   90.00
_cell.angle_beta   90.00
_cell.angle_gamma   90.00
#
_symmetry.space_group_name_H-M   'P 1'
#
loop_
_entity.id
_entity.type
_entity.pdbx_description
1 polymer ?
#
loop_
_entity_poly.entity_id
_entity_poly.type
_entity_poly.pdbx_seq_one_letter_code
_entity_poly.pdbx_strand_id
1 'polypeptide(L)'
;MLFVTEMTTSWFLTRLIKLFWKIRINLEQFASSVLGLNVKMLPLCSDGSILGLTVFQKCRFTVILGDGTKLVEVFMPRDVVIDSALAADSCTGCRNFTIAHEAAHHILADLFPNDYGKAVKCRGHIAYRERNGQPSWEEWQANTLAAELLMPTFLINAEIERAGLCLPNGILYKSA
;
A
#
# COMPACT_ATOMS: atom_id res chain seq x y z
N MET A 1 10.65 30.91 -23.99
CA MET A 1 11.84 30.87 -23.15
C MET A 1 11.41 30.48 -21.75
N LEU A 2 11.42 29.17 -21.48
CA LEU A 2 10.85 28.55 -20.27
C LEU A 2 11.98 28.37 -19.26
N PHE A 3 12.07 29.26 -18.30
CA PHE A 3 12.72 28.98 -17.02
C PHE A 3 11.62 28.57 -16.03
N VAL A 4 11.18 27.33 -16.08
CA VAL A 4 10.51 26.70 -14.95
C VAL A 4 11.64 26.33 -14.01
N THR A 5 11.85 27.15 -13.02
CA THR A 5 12.91 27.00 -12.05
C THR A 5 12.73 25.72 -11.25
N GLU A 6 13.74 24.87 -11.24
CA GLU A 6 13.89 23.66 -10.39
C GLU A 6 13.60 23.93 -8.90
N MET A 7 13.62 25.19 -8.46
CA MET A 7 13.25 25.62 -7.11
C MET A 7 11.77 25.42 -6.75
N THR A 8 10.84 25.43 -7.70
CA THR A 8 9.40 25.31 -7.42
C THR A 8 8.98 23.90 -7.16
N THR A 9 9.58 22.92 -7.85
CA THR A 9 9.32 21.49 -7.64
C THR A 9 9.88 21.01 -6.31
N SER A 10 11.08 21.42 -5.94
CA SER A 10 11.68 21.06 -4.66
C SER A 10 10.89 21.60 -3.46
N TRP A 11 10.42 22.86 -3.52
CA TRP A 11 9.61 23.46 -2.45
C TRP A 11 8.24 22.79 -2.33
N PHE A 12 7.58 22.46 -3.45
CA PHE A 12 6.30 21.76 -3.48
C PHE A 12 6.43 20.34 -2.92
N LEU A 13 7.41 19.58 -3.37
CA LEU A 13 7.70 18.24 -2.86
C LEU A 13 8.02 18.27 -1.36
N THR A 14 8.82 19.25 -0.91
CA THR A 14 9.13 19.40 0.53
C THR A 14 7.87 19.70 1.34
N ARG A 15 6.94 20.44 0.80
CA ARG A 15 5.70 20.82 1.48
C ARG A 15 4.68 19.68 1.48
N LEU A 16 4.56 18.92 0.39
CA LEU A 16 3.80 17.67 0.34
C LEU A 16 4.39 16.65 1.33
N ILE A 17 5.71 16.47 1.33
CA ILE A 17 6.38 15.59 2.29
C ILE A 17 6.07 16.01 3.73
N LYS A 18 6.10 17.31 4.05
CA LYS A 18 5.73 17.82 5.38
C LYS A 18 4.25 17.59 5.71
N LEU A 19 3.36 17.67 4.73
CA LEU A 19 1.94 17.34 4.92
C LEU A 19 1.75 15.85 5.23
N PHE A 20 2.41 14.98 4.47
CA PHE A 20 2.44 13.54 4.73
C PHE A 20 2.99 13.22 6.13
N TRP A 21 3.99 13.99 6.59
CA TRP A 21 4.53 13.85 7.94
C TRP A 21 3.55 14.32 9.02
N LYS A 22 2.65 15.25 8.72
CA LYS A 22 1.66 15.78 9.66
C LYS A 22 0.42 14.88 9.77
N ILE A 23 0.07 14.18 8.70
CA ILE A 23 -1.01 13.17 8.66
C ILE A 23 -0.36 11.79 8.66
N ARG A 24 0.37 11.47 9.72
CA ARG A 24 0.85 10.10 9.92
C ARG A 24 -0.33 9.22 10.33
N ILE A 25 -1.00 8.66 9.37
CA ILE A 25 -1.87 7.52 9.63
C ILE A 25 -0.95 6.36 10.01
N ASN A 26 -1.05 5.91 11.26
CA ASN A 26 -0.45 4.65 11.64
C ASN A 26 -1.28 3.53 11.00
N LEU A 27 -0.81 3.01 9.87
CA LEU A 27 -1.55 2.02 9.09
C LEU A 27 -1.73 0.70 9.82
N GLU A 28 -0.79 0.29 10.65
CA GLU A 28 -0.95 -0.92 11.48
C GLU A 28 -2.08 -0.71 12.49
N GLN A 29 -2.11 0.45 13.14
CA GLN A 29 -3.19 0.79 14.07
C GLN A 29 -4.52 0.95 13.34
N PHE A 30 -4.56 1.58 12.16
CA PHE A 30 -5.76 1.66 11.34
C PHE A 30 -6.26 0.26 10.95
N ALA A 31 -5.39 -0.59 10.42
CA ALA A 31 -5.72 -1.95 10.03
C ALA A 31 -6.26 -2.75 11.22
N SER A 32 -5.62 -2.68 12.39
CA SER A 32 -6.02 -3.44 13.57
C SER A 32 -7.26 -2.87 14.26
N SER A 33 -7.29 -1.55 14.53
CA SER A 33 -8.33 -0.95 15.39
C SER A 33 -9.60 -0.59 14.63
N VAL A 34 -9.49 -0.25 13.34
CA VAL A 34 -10.64 0.18 12.53
C VAL A 34 -11.16 -0.97 11.68
N LEU A 35 -10.25 -1.71 11.02
CA LEU A 35 -10.63 -2.78 10.12
C LEU A 35 -10.68 -4.16 10.79
N GLY A 36 -10.19 -4.31 12.03
CA GLY A 36 -10.13 -5.57 12.73
C GLY A 36 -9.23 -6.61 12.06
N LEU A 37 -8.17 -6.15 11.39
CA LEU A 37 -7.17 -6.98 10.74
C LEU A 37 -6.04 -7.31 11.71
N ASN A 38 -5.46 -8.49 11.58
CA ASN A 38 -4.33 -8.92 12.38
C ASN A 38 -3.06 -8.84 11.52
N VAL A 39 -2.30 -7.76 11.70
CA VAL A 39 -1.07 -7.52 10.94
C VAL A 39 0.09 -8.29 11.58
N LYS A 40 0.76 -9.13 10.80
CA LYS A 40 1.89 -9.96 11.19
C LYS A 40 3.09 -9.65 10.31
N MET A 41 4.29 -9.77 10.85
CA MET A 41 5.53 -9.69 10.07
C MET A 41 6.23 -11.04 10.11
N LEU A 42 6.38 -11.66 8.95
CA LEU A 42 7.03 -12.96 8.79
C LEU A 42 7.85 -12.97 7.49
N PRO A 43 8.93 -13.76 7.39
CA PRO A 43 9.61 -13.95 6.12
C PRO A 43 8.71 -14.74 5.18
N LEU A 44 8.26 -14.13 4.08
CA LEU A 44 7.35 -14.76 3.12
C LEU A 44 8.07 -15.51 2.02
N CYS A 45 9.15 -14.95 1.53
CA CYS A 45 9.97 -15.57 0.50
C CYS A 45 11.42 -15.11 0.59
N SER A 46 12.35 -15.94 0.09
CA SER A 46 13.78 -15.64 0.12
C SER A 46 14.23 -14.68 -0.98
N ASP A 47 13.43 -14.51 -2.04
CA ASP A 47 13.76 -13.72 -3.22
C ASP A 47 13.07 -12.35 -3.27
N GLY A 48 12.31 -11.98 -2.21
CA GLY A 48 11.55 -10.73 -2.16
C GLY A 48 10.41 -10.63 -3.17
N SER A 49 9.97 -11.75 -3.74
CA SER A 49 8.89 -11.77 -4.74
C SER A 49 7.50 -11.56 -4.14
N ILE A 50 7.34 -11.78 -2.83
CA ILE A 50 6.10 -11.60 -2.10
C ILE A 50 6.36 -10.64 -0.95
N LEU A 51 5.75 -9.47 -0.99
CA LEU A 51 5.90 -8.43 0.04
C LEU A 51 4.77 -8.45 1.06
N GLY A 52 3.59 -8.93 0.67
CA GLY A 52 2.42 -9.01 1.53
C GLY A 52 1.53 -10.19 1.16
N LEU A 53 0.65 -10.54 2.08
CA LEU A 53 -0.30 -11.63 1.93
C LEU A 53 -1.60 -11.31 2.66
N THR A 54 -2.72 -11.30 1.95
CA THR A 54 -4.06 -11.16 2.50
C THR A 54 -4.72 -12.52 2.67
N VAL A 55 -5.28 -12.79 3.85
CA VAL A 55 -5.89 -14.07 4.18
C VAL A 55 -7.40 -13.93 4.39
N PHE A 56 -8.20 -14.49 3.47
CA PHE A 56 -9.67 -14.49 3.55
C PHE A 56 -10.24 -15.74 4.24
N GLN A 57 -9.52 -16.84 4.17
CA GLN A 57 -9.94 -18.11 4.76
C GLN A 57 -8.74 -18.78 5.42
N LYS A 58 -9.01 -19.59 6.46
CA LYS A 58 -7.96 -20.38 7.09
C LYS A 58 -7.18 -21.19 6.06
N CYS A 59 -5.87 -20.98 6.03
CA CYS A 59 -4.98 -21.65 5.09
C CYS A 59 -3.65 -22.02 5.74
N ARG A 60 -2.92 -22.91 5.08
CA ARG A 60 -1.52 -23.20 5.40
C ARG A 60 -0.66 -22.57 4.31
N PHE A 61 0.39 -21.91 4.74
CA PHE A 61 1.36 -21.30 3.84
C PHE A 61 2.76 -21.74 4.24
N THR A 62 3.59 -22.05 3.26
CA THR A 62 4.99 -22.41 3.52
C THR A 62 5.85 -21.16 3.44
N VAL A 63 6.36 -20.77 4.58
CA VAL A 63 7.34 -19.69 4.73
C VAL A 63 8.73 -20.26 4.49
N ILE A 64 9.58 -19.55 3.75
CA ILE A 64 10.96 -19.95 3.51
C ILE A 64 11.87 -18.97 4.26
N LEU A 65 12.56 -19.48 5.28
CA LEU A 65 13.52 -18.72 6.04
C LEU A 65 14.80 -18.44 5.23
N GLY A 66 15.58 -17.43 5.64
CA GLY A 66 16.80 -17.03 4.94
C GLY A 66 17.89 -18.13 4.84
N ASP A 67 17.85 -19.15 5.70
CA ASP A 67 18.70 -20.34 5.66
C ASP A 67 18.14 -21.47 4.77
N GLY A 68 17.02 -21.22 4.07
CA GLY A 68 16.32 -22.20 3.23
C GLY A 68 15.39 -23.15 4.00
N THR A 69 15.31 -23.02 5.32
CA THR A 69 14.38 -23.82 6.14
C THR A 69 12.94 -23.49 5.76
N LYS A 70 12.12 -24.53 5.59
CA LYS A 70 10.68 -24.39 5.30
C LYS A 70 9.89 -24.52 6.58
N LEU A 71 9.13 -23.50 6.91
CA LEU A 71 8.21 -23.49 8.04
C LEU A 71 6.78 -23.42 7.51
N VAL A 72 5.90 -24.30 8.01
CA VAL A 72 4.49 -24.26 7.65
C VAL A 72 3.73 -23.49 8.70
N GLU A 73 3.24 -22.32 8.32
CA GLU A 73 2.42 -21.45 9.15
C GLU A 73 0.92 -21.63 8.85
N VAL A 74 0.10 -21.46 9.87
CA VAL A 74 -1.35 -21.49 9.75
C VAL A 74 -1.87 -20.07 9.90
N PHE A 75 -2.46 -19.56 8.85
CA PHE A 75 -3.08 -18.24 8.84
C PHE A 75 -4.58 -18.34 9.02
N MET A 76 -5.13 -17.35 9.69
CA MET A 76 -6.56 -17.24 9.98
C MET A 76 -7.19 -16.15 9.10
N PRO A 77 -8.53 -16.20 8.89
CA PRO A 77 -9.20 -15.09 8.23
C PRO A 77 -8.89 -13.76 8.90
N ARG A 78 -8.68 -12.71 8.09
CA ARG A 78 -8.29 -11.35 8.50
C ARG A 78 -6.84 -11.22 8.95
N ASP A 79 -6.01 -12.24 8.78
CA ASP A 79 -4.57 -12.06 8.86
C ASP A 79 -4.07 -11.28 7.62
N VAL A 80 -3.25 -10.29 7.87
CA VAL A 80 -2.45 -9.57 6.89
C VAL A 80 -0.99 -9.81 7.24
N VAL A 81 -0.26 -10.45 6.34
CA VAL A 81 1.13 -10.79 6.59
C VAL A 81 2.03 -9.94 5.69
N ILE A 82 2.99 -9.27 6.31
CA ILE A 82 3.95 -8.41 5.64
C ILE A 82 5.31 -9.07 5.70
N ASP A 83 6.06 -9.03 4.60
CA ASP A 83 7.40 -9.62 4.60
C ASP A 83 8.32 -8.91 5.60
N SER A 84 9.01 -9.69 6.40
CA SER A 84 9.93 -9.19 7.44
C SER A 84 11.12 -8.38 6.89
N ALA A 85 11.45 -8.52 5.61
CA ALA A 85 12.43 -7.66 4.94
C ALA A 85 12.02 -6.18 4.94
N LEU A 86 10.72 -5.89 5.06
CA LEU A 86 10.18 -4.54 5.16
C LEU A 86 10.23 -3.95 6.59
N ALA A 87 10.77 -4.68 7.57
CA ALA A 87 10.86 -4.20 8.96
C ALA A 87 11.83 -3.02 9.13
N ALA A 88 12.82 -2.87 8.26
CA ALA A 88 13.82 -1.81 8.34
C ALA A 88 13.18 -0.43 8.18
N ASP A 89 13.70 0.57 8.89
CA ASP A 89 13.21 1.96 8.81
C ASP A 89 13.33 2.57 7.42
N SER A 90 14.36 2.18 6.66
CA SER A 90 14.53 2.56 5.26
C SER A 90 13.41 2.09 4.34
N CYS A 91 12.66 1.05 4.75
CA CYS A 91 11.56 0.44 4.00
C CYS A 91 10.18 0.95 4.45
N THR A 92 10.10 1.95 5.35
CA THR A 92 8.82 2.42 5.92
C THR A 92 7.77 2.77 4.85
N GLY A 93 8.15 3.44 3.78
CA GLY A 93 7.22 3.77 2.68
C GLY A 93 6.67 2.53 1.99
N CYS A 94 7.53 1.57 1.68
CA CYS A 94 7.15 0.31 1.05
C CYS A 94 6.27 -0.53 2.00
N ARG A 95 6.66 -0.64 3.27
CA ARG A 95 5.87 -1.31 4.31
C ARG A 95 4.48 -0.73 4.43
N ASN A 96 4.37 0.60 4.54
CA ASN A 96 3.08 1.28 4.65
C ASN A 96 2.21 1.04 3.41
N PHE A 97 2.80 1.12 2.22
CA PHE A 97 2.07 0.83 0.99
C PHE A 97 1.58 -0.62 0.96
N THR A 98 2.42 -1.58 1.35
CA THR A 98 2.05 -2.99 1.41
C THR A 98 0.91 -3.23 2.40
N ILE A 99 0.98 -2.66 3.62
CA ILE A 99 -0.12 -2.77 4.60
C ILE A 99 -1.41 -2.17 4.04
N ALA A 100 -1.36 -0.98 3.43
CA ALA A 100 -2.52 -0.35 2.83
C ALA A 100 -3.12 -1.18 1.69
N HIS A 101 -2.26 -1.80 0.87
CA HIS A 101 -2.66 -2.65 -0.24
C HIS A 101 -3.38 -3.93 0.25
N GLU A 102 -2.80 -4.63 1.22
CA GLU A 102 -3.42 -5.83 1.79
C GLU A 102 -4.71 -5.49 2.55
N ALA A 103 -4.74 -4.36 3.26
CA ALA A 103 -5.97 -3.86 3.88
C ALA A 103 -7.03 -3.50 2.84
N ALA A 104 -6.65 -2.93 1.70
CA ALA A 104 -7.57 -2.60 0.61
C ALA A 104 -8.26 -3.85 0.05
N HIS A 105 -7.57 -4.98 -0.07
CA HIS A 105 -8.20 -6.24 -0.45
C HIS A 105 -9.31 -6.66 0.52
N HIS A 106 -9.11 -6.49 1.84
CA HIS A 106 -10.15 -6.78 2.83
C HIS A 106 -11.33 -5.81 2.74
N ILE A 107 -11.07 -4.51 2.58
CA ILE A 107 -12.11 -3.49 2.41
C ILE A 107 -12.96 -3.80 1.17
N LEU A 108 -12.31 -4.10 0.05
CA LEU A 108 -13.01 -4.43 -1.19
C LEU A 108 -13.81 -5.72 -1.08
N ALA A 109 -13.29 -6.73 -0.39
CA ALA A 109 -14.00 -7.97 -0.14
C ALA A 109 -15.22 -7.79 0.76
N ASP A 110 -15.14 -6.91 1.76
CA ASP A 110 -16.25 -6.58 2.65
C ASP A 110 -17.34 -5.77 1.92
N LEU A 111 -16.93 -4.84 1.03
CA LEU A 111 -17.86 -4.02 0.23
C LEU A 111 -18.49 -4.78 -0.95
N PHE A 112 -17.74 -5.68 -1.56
CA PHE A 112 -18.15 -6.40 -2.77
C PHE A 112 -18.01 -7.92 -2.60
N PRO A 113 -18.76 -8.55 -1.64
CA PRO A 113 -18.56 -9.95 -1.28
C PRO A 113 -18.91 -10.93 -2.41
N ASN A 114 -19.65 -10.48 -3.43
CA ASN A 114 -20.01 -11.29 -4.58
C ASN A 114 -18.91 -11.37 -5.63
N ASP A 115 -18.09 -10.34 -5.74
CA ASP A 115 -17.11 -10.18 -6.80
C ASP A 115 -15.67 -10.40 -6.30
N TYR A 116 -15.45 -10.20 -4.99
CA TYR A 116 -14.13 -10.23 -4.37
C TYR A 116 -13.96 -11.46 -3.46
N GLY A 117 -12.82 -12.13 -3.55
CA GLY A 117 -12.39 -13.12 -2.54
C GLY A 117 -13.02 -14.51 -2.59
N LYS A 118 -13.98 -14.80 -3.50
CA LYS A 118 -14.67 -16.10 -3.53
C LYS A 118 -13.79 -17.29 -3.91
N ALA A 119 -12.74 -17.08 -4.67
CA ALA A 119 -11.93 -18.15 -5.26
C ALA A 119 -10.57 -18.36 -4.59
N VAL A 120 -10.13 -17.47 -3.72
CA VAL A 120 -8.75 -17.46 -3.22
C VAL A 120 -8.72 -17.46 -1.70
N LYS A 121 -8.12 -18.50 -1.11
CA LYS A 121 -7.96 -18.62 0.35
C LYS A 121 -7.01 -17.58 0.92
N CYS A 122 -5.95 -17.30 0.19
CA CYS A 122 -5.01 -16.23 0.47
C CYS A 122 -4.60 -15.58 -0.85
N ARG A 123 -4.38 -14.27 -0.82
CA ARG A 123 -3.77 -13.51 -1.91
C ARG A 123 -2.40 -13.02 -1.48
N GLY A 124 -1.40 -13.36 -2.25
CA GLY A 124 -0.07 -12.82 -2.07
C GLY A 124 0.11 -11.60 -2.97
N HIS A 125 0.53 -10.50 -2.38
CA HIS A 125 1.02 -9.37 -3.15
C HIS A 125 2.39 -9.74 -3.70
N ILE A 126 2.43 -10.16 -4.96
CA ILE A 126 3.68 -10.36 -5.66
C ILE A 126 4.18 -8.99 -6.07
N ALA A 127 5.24 -8.51 -5.42
CA ALA A 127 5.92 -7.30 -5.82
C ALA A 127 6.23 -7.36 -7.32
N TYR A 128 5.44 -6.62 -8.09
CA TYR A 128 5.65 -6.23 -9.46
C TYR A 128 6.45 -7.23 -10.35
N ARG A 129 6.01 -8.45 -10.43
CA ARG A 129 6.42 -9.36 -11.52
C ARG A 129 5.18 -9.84 -12.24
N GLU A 130 4.93 -9.17 -13.35
CA GLU A 130 4.00 -9.59 -14.39
C GLU A 130 4.16 -11.07 -14.71
N ARG A 131 3.28 -11.90 -14.20
CA ARG A 131 2.94 -13.12 -14.93
C ARG A 131 1.89 -12.74 -15.98
N ASN A 132 2.33 -12.55 -17.20
CA ASN A 132 1.53 -12.26 -18.40
C ASN A 132 0.95 -10.84 -18.54
N GLY A 133 1.65 -9.78 -18.13
CA GLY A 133 1.56 -8.47 -18.76
C GLY A 133 0.36 -7.58 -18.40
N GLN A 134 -0.59 -8.01 -17.59
CA GLN A 134 -1.68 -7.15 -17.13
C GLN A 134 -1.99 -7.42 -15.66
N PRO A 135 -1.97 -6.40 -14.78
CA PRO A 135 -2.48 -6.54 -13.43
C PRO A 135 -3.97 -6.92 -13.49
N SER A 136 -4.40 -7.83 -12.62
CA SER A 136 -5.84 -8.13 -12.53
C SER A 136 -6.60 -6.87 -12.11
N TRP A 137 -7.88 -6.79 -12.50
CA TRP A 137 -8.74 -5.68 -12.10
C TRP A 137 -8.77 -5.47 -10.58
N GLU A 138 -8.73 -6.56 -9.83
CA GLU A 138 -8.72 -6.56 -8.37
C GLU A 138 -7.43 -5.96 -7.79
N GLU A 139 -6.28 -6.28 -8.38
CA GLU A 139 -4.99 -5.68 -7.99
C GLU A 139 -4.95 -4.18 -8.32
N TRP A 140 -5.52 -3.79 -9.47
CA TRP A 140 -5.64 -2.38 -9.81
C TRP A 140 -6.51 -1.63 -8.80
N GLN A 141 -7.66 -2.20 -8.41
CA GLN A 141 -8.53 -1.62 -7.40
C GLN A 141 -7.84 -1.50 -6.03
N ALA A 142 -7.15 -2.57 -5.60
CA ALA A 142 -6.40 -2.56 -4.34
C ALA A 142 -5.29 -1.51 -4.34
N ASN A 143 -4.52 -1.40 -5.42
CA ASN A 143 -3.50 -0.35 -5.59
C ASN A 143 -4.09 1.06 -5.52
N THR A 144 -5.21 1.28 -6.20
CA THR A 144 -5.90 2.57 -6.22
C THR A 144 -6.42 2.96 -4.84
N LEU A 145 -7.05 2.02 -4.14
CA LEU A 145 -7.55 2.25 -2.78
C LEU A 145 -6.41 2.44 -1.78
N ALA A 146 -5.32 1.67 -1.90
CA ALA A 146 -4.13 1.84 -1.07
C ALA A 146 -3.50 3.23 -1.25
N ALA A 147 -3.41 3.71 -2.50
CA ALA A 147 -2.92 5.05 -2.79
C ALA A 147 -3.82 6.13 -2.16
N GLU A 148 -5.14 5.97 -2.25
CA GLU A 148 -6.09 6.92 -1.65
C GLU A 148 -6.07 6.88 -0.12
N LEU A 149 -5.87 5.71 0.51
CA LEU A 149 -5.68 5.59 1.96
C LEU A 149 -4.41 6.31 2.45
N LEU A 150 -3.34 6.25 1.68
CA LEU A 150 -2.07 6.89 2.01
C LEU A 150 -2.03 8.36 1.67
N MET A 151 -2.68 8.73 0.57
CA MET A 151 -2.66 10.06 -0.04
C MET A 151 -4.07 10.48 -0.45
N PRO A 152 -4.97 10.75 0.52
CA PRO A 152 -6.34 11.13 0.21
C PRO A 152 -6.40 12.35 -0.71
N THR A 153 -7.00 12.19 -1.87
CA THR A 153 -7.07 13.21 -2.93
C THR A 153 -7.63 14.54 -2.41
N PHE A 154 -8.63 14.49 -1.51
CA PHE A 154 -9.21 15.70 -0.94
C PHE A 154 -8.22 16.50 -0.07
N LEU A 155 -7.32 15.83 0.65
CA LEU A 155 -6.28 16.48 1.44
C LEU A 155 -5.20 17.10 0.56
N ILE A 156 -4.83 16.42 -0.52
CA ILE A 156 -3.89 16.93 -1.50
C ILE A 156 -4.46 18.19 -2.15
N ASN A 157 -5.71 18.15 -2.58
CA ASN A 157 -6.39 19.29 -3.20
C ASN A 157 -6.48 20.48 -2.23
N ALA A 158 -6.88 20.25 -0.98
CA ALA A 158 -6.92 21.29 0.05
C ALA A 158 -5.54 21.93 0.30
N GLU A 159 -4.47 21.13 0.24
CA GLU A 159 -3.11 21.67 0.40
C GLU A 159 -2.63 22.44 -0.83
N ILE A 160 -3.00 22.00 -2.03
CA ILE A 160 -2.75 22.71 -3.29
C ILE A 160 -3.41 24.10 -3.23
N GLU A 161 -4.69 24.17 -2.86
CA GLU A 161 -5.44 25.42 -2.69
C GLU A 161 -4.82 26.33 -1.62
N ARG A 162 -4.49 25.77 -0.45
CA ARG A 162 -3.85 26.50 0.63
C ARG A 162 -2.48 27.06 0.25
N ALA A 163 -1.75 26.37 -0.61
CA ALA A 163 -0.47 26.81 -1.13
C ALA A 163 -0.58 27.85 -2.25
N GLY A 164 -1.79 28.16 -2.72
CA GLY A 164 -2.02 29.03 -3.86
C GLY A 164 -1.46 28.45 -5.15
N LEU A 165 -1.49 27.12 -5.28
CA LEU A 165 -1.06 26.42 -6.48
C LEU A 165 -2.27 26.19 -7.38
N CYS A 166 -2.11 26.36 -8.70
CA CYS A 166 -3.12 26.05 -9.68
C CYS A 166 -2.75 24.80 -10.46
N LEU A 167 -3.76 24.07 -10.91
CA LEU A 167 -3.61 22.86 -11.74
C LEU A 167 -4.30 23.05 -13.12
N PRO A 168 -4.01 24.07 -13.91
CA PRO A 168 -4.52 24.12 -15.25
C PRO A 168 -3.81 23.07 -16.10
N ASN A 169 -4.59 22.28 -16.82
CA ASN A 169 -4.07 21.22 -17.70
C ASN A 169 -3.22 20.15 -17.00
N GLY A 170 -3.44 19.91 -15.70
CA GLY A 170 -2.69 18.90 -14.94
C GLY A 170 -1.25 19.30 -14.58
N ILE A 171 -0.85 20.54 -14.79
CA ILE A 171 0.47 21.05 -14.43
C ILE A 171 0.35 21.96 -13.21
N LEU A 172 1.09 21.64 -12.15
CA LEU A 172 1.18 22.47 -10.95
C LEU A 172 2.05 23.68 -11.20
N TYR A 173 1.51 24.89 -11.01
CA TYR A 173 2.30 26.11 -10.98
C TYR A 173 1.76 27.07 -9.91
N LYS A 174 2.61 27.94 -9.43
CA LYS A 174 2.23 28.97 -8.48
C LYS A 174 1.54 30.11 -9.26
N SER A 175 0.31 30.46 -8.86
CA SER A 175 -0.32 31.68 -9.35
C SER A 175 0.50 32.90 -8.90
N ALA A 176 0.70 33.85 -9.80
CA ALA A 176 1.37 35.11 -9.49
C ALA A 176 0.57 35.95 -8.50
#